data_929ee8ac059f5c5612bcdf324fd03bc6
#
_entry.id   929ee8ac059f5c5612bcdf324fd03bc6
#
_cell.length_a   1.000
_cell.length_b   1.000
_cell.length_c   1.000
_cell.angle_alpha   90.00
_cell.angle_beta   90.00
_cell.angle_gamma   90.00
#
_symmetry.space_group_name_H-M   'P 1'
#
loop_
_entity.id
_entity.type
_entity.pdbx_description
1 polymer ?
#
loop_
_entity_poly.entity_id
_entity_poly.type
_entity_poly.pdbx_seq_one_letter_code
_entity_poly.pdbx_strand_id
1 'polypeptide(L)'
;MIFLLFVLQYYNIYGIIKFRFKKEDFFMRKIIGETFDQERALYGVGFVYLTDCKFDGEADGESALKESNNIKTEKCFFNLRYPLWHDNKVDIIGCEMTISCRAPLWYTTEVFASNSVLHGPKALRECRDISIDHCDIDSVEFGWFSSNIKILNSMAKGEYFMLRAKELDLEDVDFSGKYSFQYIENAVFENCNFDTKDAFWHAKNVTVKNCVVKGEYLAWYSENVTFENCVISGTQPLCYCKGLRLINCEMHDADLAFELSDVEATITTPMISIKNPLQGRISVPCVDELISDDIGSTCEIVFTA
;
A
#
# COMPACT_ATOMS: atom_id res chain seq x y z
N MET A 1 39.86 -27.38 -16.97
CA MET A 1 40.06 -26.44 -15.86
C MET A 1 38.67 -26.04 -15.36
N ILE A 2 38.24 -26.73 -14.30
CA ILE A 2 36.88 -26.75 -13.78
C ILE A 2 36.70 -25.58 -12.84
N PHE A 3 35.83 -24.62 -13.18
CA PHE A 3 35.42 -23.59 -12.25
C PHE A 3 34.29 -24.12 -11.38
N LEU A 4 34.57 -24.26 -10.09
CA LEU A 4 33.65 -24.70 -9.05
C LEU A 4 32.60 -23.59 -8.81
N LEU A 5 31.31 -23.95 -9.05
CA LEU A 5 30.17 -23.18 -8.59
C LEU A 5 30.05 -23.35 -7.06
N PHE A 6 30.28 -22.30 -6.30
CA PHE A 6 29.78 -22.24 -4.94
C PHE A 6 28.44 -21.47 -4.93
N VAL A 7 27.36 -22.22 -4.85
CA VAL A 7 26.05 -21.71 -4.46
C VAL A 7 25.96 -21.88 -2.95
N LEU A 8 26.16 -20.83 -2.20
CA LEU A 8 25.83 -20.79 -0.77
C LEU A 8 24.34 -20.49 -0.61
N GLN A 9 23.57 -21.56 -0.42
CA GLN A 9 22.20 -21.49 0.02
C GLN A 9 22.18 -21.45 1.55
N TYR A 10 21.97 -20.27 2.14
CA TYR A 10 21.61 -20.16 3.55
C TYR A 10 20.09 -20.21 3.67
N TYR A 11 19.58 -21.31 4.20
CA TYR A 11 18.21 -21.38 4.73
C TYR A 11 18.20 -20.80 6.14
N ASN A 12 17.47 -19.72 6.35
CA ASN A 12 17.16 -19.26 7.67
C ASN A 12 15.66 -19.49 7.96
N ILE A 13 15.33 -20.01 9.15
CA ILE A 13 14.03 -20.58 9.54
C ILE A 13 12.98 -19.52 9.86
N TYR A 14 13.31 -18.25 9.72
CA TYR A 14 12.37 -17.13 9.85
C TYR A 14 12.43 -16.25 8.57
N GLY A 15 11.34 -16.30 7.79
CA GLY A 15 10.92 -15.34 6.76
C GLY A 15 12.00 -14.81 5.82
N ILE A 16 12.11 -15.39 4.72
CA ILE A 16 12.58 -15.03 3.37
C ILE A 16 13.13 -13.59 3.23
N ILE A 17 14.36 -13.35 3.64
CA ILE A 17 15.21 -12.36 2.99
C ILE A 17 16.03 -13.12 1.94
N LYS A 18 15.50 -13.23 0.72
CA LYS A 18 16.31 -13.62 -0.42
C LYS A 18 17.20 -12.44 -0.78
N PHE A 19 18.43 -12.40 -0.29
CA PHE A 19 19.48 -11.64 -0.95
C PHE A 19 19.61 -12.15 -2.37
N ARG A 20 19.00 -11.45 -3.29
CA ARG A 20 19.04 -11.78 -4.71
C ARG A 20 20.34 -11.26 -5.31
N PHE A 21 21.48 -11.84 -4.94
CA PHE A 21 22.71 -11.65 -5.72
C PHE A 21 22.49 -12.26 -7.09
N LYS A 22 22.18 -11.45 -8.06
CA LYS A 22 22.12 -11.86 -9.46
C LYS A 22 23.53 -11.83 -10.05
N LYS A 23 23.77 -12.69 -11.02
CA LYS A 23 25.00 -12.74 -11.82
C LYS A 23 25.32 -11.36 -12.46
N GLU A 24 24.35 -10.51 -12.58
CA GLU A 24 24.40 -9.15 -13.12
C GLU A 24 25.11 -8.15 -12.21
N ASP A 25 25.10 -8.35 -10.88
CA ASP A 25 25.74 -7.45 -9.90
C ASP A 25 27.26 -7.39 -10.08
N PHE A 26 27.87 -8.40 -10.72
CA PHE A 26 29.30 -8.42 -11.01
C PHE A 26 29.75 -7.45 -12.10
N PHE A 27 28.83 -6.94 -12.90
CA PHE A 27 29.13 -6.03 -14.02
C PHE A 27 28.74 -4.58 -13.77
N MET A 28 28.19 -4.27 -12.59
CA MET A 28 27.80 -2.90 -12.26
C MET A 28 29.01 -2.02 -11.98
N ARG A 29 29.00 -0.81 -12.55
CA ARG A 29 29.94 0.26 -12.19
C ARG A 29 29.65 0.68 -10.75
N LYS A 30 30.64 0.61 -9.87
CA LYS A 30 30.51 1.05 -8.47
C LYS A 30 30.88 2.51 -8.31
N ILE A 31 30.07 3.23 -7.53
CA ILE A 31 30.31 4.61 -7.09
C ILE A 31 30.08 4.62 -5.58
N ILE A 32 31.06 5.09 -4.81
CA ILE A 32 31.07 4.99 -3.35
C ILE A 32 31.38 6.34 -2.73
N GLY A 33 30.52 6.81 -1.81
CA GLY A 33 30.75 7.99 -0.99
C GLY A 33 30.76 9.33 -1.73
N GLU A 34 30.26 9.37 -2.95
CA GLU A 34 30.21 10.59 -3.77
C GLU A 34 28.98 11.44 -3.41
N THR A 35 29.13 12.75 -3.65
CA THR A 35 28.02 13.71 -3.51
C THR A 35 27.68 14.29 -4.89
N PHE A 36 26.38 14.31 -5.18
CA PHE A 36 25.81 14.80 -6.43
C PHE A 36 24.82 15.91 -6.14
N ASP A 37 25.05 17.11 -6.61
CA ASP A 37 24.16 18.26 -6.48
C ASP A 37 23.84 18.95 -7.83
N GLN A 38 24.45 18.52 -8.92
CA GLN A 38 24.22 19.07 -10.24
C GLN A 38 22.96 18.49 -10.90
N GLU A 39 22.34 19.28 -11.74
CA GLU A 39 21.25 18.85 -12.63
C GLU A 39 21.67 17.62 -13.44
N ARG A 40 20.87 16.54 -13.37
CA ARG A 40 21.07 15.30 -14.14
C ARG A 40 22.47 14.68 -14.02
N ALA A 41 23.06 14.72 -12.84
CA ALA A 41 24.46 14.29 -12.59
C ALA A 41 24.78 12.88 -13.12
N LEU A 42 23.82 11.95 -13.07
CA LEU A 42 23.94 10.57 -13.55
C LEU A 42 22.79 10.20 -14.51
N TYR A 43 22.37 11.14 -15.35
CA TYR A 43 21.26 10.95 -16.27
C TYR A 43 21.53 9.82 -17.28
N GLY A 44 20.55 8.94 -17.47
CA GLY A 44 20.61 7.89 -18.49
C GLY A 44 21.66 6.81 -18.27
N VAL A 45 22.16 6.66 -17.03
CA VAL A 45 23.15 5.61 -16.73
C VAL A 45 22.51 4.23 -16.64
N GLY A 46 23.31 3.20 -16.88
CA GLY A 46 22.89 1.82 -16.70
C GLY A 46 23.91 0.99 -15.94
N PHE A 47 23.43 -0.03 -15.24
CA PHE A 47 24.28 -0.97 -14.49
C PHE A 47 25.20 -0.26 -13.48
N VAL A 48 24.61 0.58 -12.61
CA VAL A 48 25.33 1.33 -11.60
C VAL A 48 24.93 0.89 -10.19
N TYR A 49 25.92 0.67 -9.35
CA TYR A 49 25.76 0.42 -7.93
C TYR A 49 26.35 1.57 -7.12
N LEU A 50 25.47 2.34 -6.49
CA LEU A 50 25.80 3.47 -5.63
C LEU A 50 25.75 3.05 -4.15
N THR A 51 26.81 3.30 -3.41
CA THR A 51 26.87 3.00 -1.97
C THR A 51 27.33 4.23 -1.20
N ASP A 52 26.65 4.53 -0.08
CA ASP A 52 26.98 5.65 0.80
C ASP A 52 27.04 7.02 0.07
N CYS A 53 26.31 7.16 -1.05
CA CYS A 53 26.29 8.38 -1.85
C CYS A 53 25.23 9.37 -1.34
N LYS A 54 25.43 10.66 -1.64
CA LYS A 54 24.49 11.72 -1.31
C LYS A 54 24.02 12.44 -2.57
N PHE A 55 22.71 12.60 -2.68
CA PHE A 55 22.08 13.46 -3.69
C PHE A 55 21.54 14.70 -2.95
N ASP A 56 22.44 15.66 -2.73
CA ASP A 56 22.23 16.82 -1.88
C ASP A 56 23.29 17.88 -2.16
N GLY A 57 22.98 19.16 -2.00
CA GLY A 57 23.96 20.25 -2.12
C GLY A 57 23.36 21.57 -2.60
N GLU A 58 24.22 22.61 -2.63
CA GLU A 58 23.81 23.99 -2.88
C GLU A 58 23.33 24.25 -4.31
N ALA A 59 23.75 23.45 -5.28
CA ALA A 59 23.32 23.58 -6.67
C ALA A 59 21.86 23.19 -6.88
N ASP A 60 21.23 22.49 -5.90
CA ASP A 60 19.82 22.06 -5.93
C ASP A 60 19.39 21.42 -7.27
N GLY A 61 20.30 20.71 -7.91
CA GLY A 61 20.05 20.07 -9.20
C GLY A 61 19.09 18.90 -9.06
N GLU A 62 18.17 18.76 -10.00
CA GLU A 62 17.15 17.72 -9.98
C GLU A 62 17.43 16.60 -11.01
N SER A 63 16.62 15.51 -10.92
CA SER A 63 16.64 14.46 -11.94
C SER A 63 17.97 13.70 -12.05
N ALA A 64 18.67 13.50 -10.94
CA ALA A 64 20.05 13.02 -10.94
C ALA A 64 20.24 11.68 -11.68
N LEU A 65 19.36 10.70 -11.47
CA LEU A 65 19.42 9.37 -12.10
C LEU A 65 18.33 9.15 -13.16
N LYS A 66 17.58 10.18 -13.52
CA LYS A 66 16.45 10.06 -14.46
C LYS A 66 16.82 9.33 -15.75
N GLU A 67 15.86 8.54 -16.33
CA GLU A 67 16.01 7.75 -17.55
C GLU A 67 17.07 6.63 -17.44
N SER A 68 17.31 6.13 -16.26
CA SER A 68 18.34 5.13 -15.97
C SER A 68 17.77 3.71 -15.89
N ASN A 69 18.65 2.72 -15.90
CA ASN A 69 18.22 1.31 -15.79
C ASN A 69 19.23 0.45 -15.03
N ASN A 70 18.75 -0.60 -14.38
CA ASN A 70 19.58 -1.47 -13.54
C ASN A 70 20.40 -0.67 -12.52
N ILE A 71 19.68 0.11 -11.70
CA ILE A 71 20.28 0.95 -10.66
C ILE A 71 20.12 0.23 -9.31
N LYS A 72 21.22 0.13 -8.57
CA LYS A 72 21.21 -0.30 -7.18
C LYS A 72 21.75 0.82 -6.31
N THR A 73 20.97 1.21 -5.30
CA THR A 73 21.37 2.18 -4.30
C THR A 73 21.38 1.53 -2.91
N GLU A 74 22.44 1.68 -2.16
CA GLU A 74 22.59 1.16 -0.81
C GLU A 74 23.12 2.24 0.11
N LYS A 75 22.43 2.49 1.23
CA LYS A 75 22.78 3.51 2.22
C LYS A 75 22.98 4.91 1.62
N CYS A 76 22.20 5.22 0.58
CA CYS A 76 22.26 6.52 -0.07
C CYS A 76 21.25 7.49 0.57
N PHE A 77 21.58 8.77 0.52
CA PHE A 77 20.76 9.87 1.00
C PHE A 77 20.27 10.70 -0.18
N PHE A 78 18.93 10.88 -0.28
CA PHE A 78 18.28 11.62 -1.36
C PHE A 78 17.52 12.82 -0.78
N ASN A 79 17.98 14.01 -1.08
CA ASN A 79 17.36 15.28 -0.66
C ASN A 79 16.96 16.18 -1.84
N LEU A 80 17.30 15.79 -3.07
CA LEU A 80 16.97 16.50 -4.30
C LEU A 80 15.76 15.90 -5.00
N ARG A 81 15.09 16.69 -5.85
CA ARG A 81 13.84 16.33 -6.53
C ARG A 81 14.06 15.36 -7.70
N TYR A 82 13.08 14.49 -7.93
CA TYR A 82 12.96 13.61 -9.11
C TYR A 82 14.15 12.69 -9.39
N PRO A 83 14.84 12.12 -8.38
CA PRO A 83 16.13 11.44 -8.60
C PRO A 83 16.02 10.21 -9.51
N LEU A 84 14.95 9.43 -9.43
CA LEU A 84 14.75 8.13 -10.08
C LEU A 84 13.53 8.15 -11.01
N TRP A 85 13.36 9.18 -11.76
CA TRP A 85 12.21 9.39 -12.62
C TRP A 85 12.37 8.68 -13.96
N HIS A 86 11.37 7.86 -14.35
CA HIS A 86 11.35 7.14 -15.62
C HIS A 86 12.44 6.06 -15.71
N ASP A 87 12.77 5.45 -14.60
CA ASP A 87 13.78 4.42 -14.51
C ASP A 87 13.20 3.02 -14.68
N ASN A 88 14.07 2.07 -14.94
CA ASN A 88 13.70 0.66 -14.97
C ASN A 88 14.67 -0.15 -14.12
N LYS A 89 14.14 -1.04 -13.29
CA LYS A 89 14.88 -1.94 -12.41
C LYS A 89 15.79 -1.20 -11.43
N VAL A 90 15.16 -0.78 -10.34
CA VAL A 90 15.77 0.03 -9.29
C VAL A 90 15.69 -0.69 -7.95
N ASP A 91 16.85 -0.94 -7.34
CA ASP A 91 16.96 -1.44 -5.97
C ASP A 91 17.33 -0.28 -5.02
N ILE A 92 16.56 -0.09 -3.94
CA ILE A 92 16.73 0.95 -2.92
C ILE A 92 16.88 0.24 -1.57
N ILE A 93 18.09 0.19 -1.02
CA ILE A 93 18.38 -0.64 0.16
C ILE A 93 19.00 0.22 1.26
N GLY A 94 18.33 0.31 2.41
CA GLY A 94 18.81 1.10 3.55
C GLY A 94 19.02 2.57 3.24
N CYS A 95 18.25 3.12 2.29
CA CYS A 95 18.34 4.50 1.83
C CYS A 95 17.37 5.41 2.58
N GLU A 96 17.67 6.71 2.54
CA GLU A 96 16.79 7.77 3.05
C GLU A 96 16.41 8.73 1.93
N MET A 97 15.10 8.88 1.69
CA MET A 97 14.50 9.92 0.85
C MET A 97 13.79 10.91 1.76
N THR A 98 14.27 12.15 1.81
CA THR A 98 13.72 13.20 2.66
C THR A 98 12.43 13.80 2.09
N ILE A 99 11.78 14.67 2.86
CA ILE A 99 10.62 15.43 2.40
C ILE A 99 10.93 16.36 1.19
N SER A 100 12.18 16.73 1.00
CA SER A 100 12.62 17.51 -0.17
C SER A 100 12.69 16.66 -1.44
N CYS A 101 12.85 15.35 -1.30
CA CYS A 101 12.94 14.40 -2.41
C CYS A 101 11.56 14.18 -3.06
N ARG A 102 11.03 15.21 -3.71
CA ARG A 102 9.69 15.17 -4.33
C ARG A 102 9.67 14.28 -5.56
N ALA A 103 8.59 13.49 -5.70
CA ALA A 103 8.29 12.65 -6.86
C ALA A 103 9.48 11.77 -7.32
N PRO A 104 10.13 11.04 -6.39
CA PRO A 104 11.38 10.36 -6.70
C PRO A 104 11.25 9.24 -7.74
N LEU A 105 10.10 8.56 -7.81
CA LEU A 105 9.93 7.31 -8.56
C LEU A 105 8.77 7.36 -9.57
N TRP A 106 8.51 8.49 -10.21
CA TRP A 106 7.43 8.56 -11.19
C TRP A 106 7.78 7.83 -12.49
N TYR A 107 6.81 7.06 -13.01
CA TYR A 107 6.91 6.26 -14.24
C TYR A 107 8.01 5.18 -14.20
N THR A 108 8.44 4.80 -13.01
CA THR A 108 9.51 3.82 -12.81
C THR A 108 8.93 2.40 -12.73
N THR A 109 9.63 1.43 -13.26
CA THR A 109 9.21 0.03 -13.28
C THR A 109 10.23 -0.88 -12.62
N GLU A 110 9.76 -2.04 -12.09
CA GLU A 110 10.61 -3.01 -11.39
C GLU A 110 11.38 -2.38 -10.20
N VAL A 111 10.65 -1.81 -9.24
CA VAL A 111 11.24 -1.19 -8.03
C VAL A 111 11.27 -2.19 -6.89
N PHE A 112 12.41 -2.34 -6.26
CA PHE A 112 12.55 -3.01 -4.97
C PHE A 112 13.10 -2.02 -3.94
N ALA A 113 12.36 -1.78 -2.86
CA ALA A 113 12.82 -0.97 -1.74
C ALA A 113 12.83 -1.80 -0.45
N SER A 114 13.91 -1.73 0.32
CA SER A 114 13.96 -2.40 1.62
C SER A 114 14.73 -1.62 2.67
N ASN A 115 14.29 -1.73 3.93
CA ASN A 115 14.91 -1.10 5.09
C ASN A 115 15.18 0.39 4.86
N SER A 116 14.26 1.08 4.19
CA SER A 116 14.45 2.44 3.69
C SER A 116 13.38 3.40 4.20
N VAL A 117 13.73 4.67 4.24
CA VAL A 117 12.84 5.79 4.56
C VAL A 117 12.40 6.47 3.27
N LEU A 118 11.09 6.53 3.01
CA LEU A 118 10.49 7.05 1.79
C LEU A 118 9.55 8.23 2.14
N HIS A 119 10.10 9.37 2.53
CA HIS A 119 9.34 10.54 2.99
C HIS A 119 9.13 11.61 1.89
N GLY A 120 9.52 11.34 0.67
CA GLY A 120 9.30 12.25 -0.44
C GLY A 120 7.82 12.38 -0.83
N PRO A 121 7.24 13.58 -0.90
CA PRO A 121 5.85 13.74 -1.34
C PRO A 121 5.67 13.23 -2.78
N LYS A 122 4.53 12.55 -3.02
CA LYS A 122 4.19 11.95 -4.32
C LYS A 122 5.25 10.94 -4.78
N ALA A 123 5.74 10.11 -3.87
CA ALA A 123 6.93 9.29 -4.10
C ALA A 123 6.76 8.30 -5.26
N LEU A 124 5.61 7.68 -5.39
CA LEU A 124 5.27 6.73 -6.45
C LEU A 124 4.07 7.22 -7.26
N ARG A 125 4.18 7.22 -8.58
CA ARG A 125 3.05 7.50 -9.47
C ARG A 125 3.25 6.86 -10.84
N GLU A 126 2.18 6.20 -11.34
CA GLU A 126 2.20 5.50 -12.63
C GLU A 126 3.38 4.51 -12.74
N CYS A 127 3.68 3.84 -11.63
CA CYS A 127 4.74 2.86 -11.50
C CYS A 127 4.18 1.43 -11.63
N ARG A 128 5.04 0.46 -11.93
CA ARG A 128 4.64 -0.94 -12.06
C ARG A 128 5.70 -1.89 -11.53
N ASP A 129 5.24 -3.03 -11.02
CA ASP A 129 6.10 -4.10 -10.49
C ASP A 129 6.94 -3.61 -9.30
N ILE A 130 6.24 -3.25 -8.22
CA ILE A 130 6.80 -2.62 -7.02
C ILE A 130 6.82 -3.62 -5.87
N SER A 131 7.95 -3.73 -5.19
CA SER A 131 8.08 -4.50 -3.95
C SER A 131 8.75 -3.64 -2.87
N ILE A 132 8.06 -3.46 -1.74
CA ILE A 132 8.54 -2.66 -0.61
C ILE A 132 8.51 -3.54 0.64
N ASP A 133 9.60 -3.58 1.39
CA ASP A 133 9.71 -4.41 2.59
C ASP A 133 10.50 -3.71 3.70
N HIS A 134 9.98 -3.72 4.93
CA HIS A 134 10.59 -3.05 6.09
C HIS A 134 10.91 -1.57 5.82
N CYS A 135 9.97 -0.83 5.25
CA CYS A 135 10.16 0.60 4.95
C CYS A 135 9.27 1.49 5.83
N ASP A 136 9.73 2.72 6.03
CA ASP A 136 8.96 3.81 6.61
C ASP A 136 8.55 4.78 5.49
N ILE A 137 7.23 4.88 5.24
CA ILE A 137 6.65 5.65 4.16
C ILE A 137 5.84 6.81 4.77
N ASP A 138 6.25 8.07 4.56
CA ASP A 138 5.43 9.26 4.84
C ASP A 138 5.30 10.10 3.57
N SER A 139 4.26 9.85 2.80
CA SER A 139 4.14 10.43 1.47
C SER A 139 2.68 10.67 1.07
N VAL A 140 2.31 11.93 0.89
CA VAL A 140 1.02 12.28 0.28
C VAL A 140 0.96 11.83 -1.18
N GLU A 141 -0.20 11.37 -1.63
CA GLU A 141 -0.44 10.92 -3.00
C GLU A 141 0.50 9.78 -3.46
N PHE A 142 0.86 8.89 -2.52
CA PHE A 142 1.72 7.74 -2.80
C PHE A 142 0.99 6.68 -3.63
N GLY A 143 1.62 6.15 -4.66
CA GLY A 143 1.14 5.00 -5.42
C GLY A 143 0.04 5.29 -6.44
N TRP A 144 -0.26 6.56 -6.75
CA TRP A 144 -1.31 6.93 -7.69
C TRP A 144 -1.14 6.26 -9.06
N PHE A 145 -2.23 5.62 -9.55
CA PHE A 145 -2.30 4.95 -10.86
C PHE A 145 -1.24 3.87 -11.09
N SER A 146 -0.65 3.36 -10.01
CA SER A 146 0.38 2.33 -10.08
C SER A 146 -0.22 0.92 -10.02
N SER A 147 0.55 -0.11 -10.42
CA SER A 147 0.05 -1.47 -10.46
C SER A 147 1.09 -2.52 -10.09
N ASN A 148 0.60 -3.70 -9.68
CA ASN A 148 1.40 -4.82 -9.22
C ASN A 148 2.34 -4.40 -8.08
N ILE A 149 1.72 -4.05 -6.95
CA ILE A 149 2.40 -3.48 -5.78
C ILE A 149 2.29 -4.44 -4.61
N LYS A 150 3.45 -4.79 -4.07
CA LYS A 150 3.56 -5.56 -2.83
C LYS A 150 4.25 -4.73 -1.75
N ILE A 151 3.60 -4.60 -0.57
CA ILE A 151 4.18 -3.93 0.60
C ILE A 151 4.12 -4.87 1.79
N LEU A 152 5.26 -5.11 2.43
CA LEU A 152 5.40 -6.01 3.56
C LEU A 152 6.03 -5.30 4.76
N ASN A 153 5.65 -5.71 5.98
CA ASN A 153 6.34 -5.37 7.23
C ASN A 153 6.68 -3.87 7.34
N SER A 154 5.80 -2.99 6.94
CA SER A 154 6.12 -1.57 6.75
C SER A 154 5.15 -0.66 7.50
N MET A 155 5.64 0.53 7.85
CA MET A 155 4.80 1.63 8.30
C MET A 155 4.52 2.57 7.13
N ALA A 156 3.27 3.02 7.01
CA ALA A 156 2.89 3.94 5.96
C ALA A 156 1.96 5.04 6.48
N LYS A 157 2.17 6.26 5.99
CA LYS A 157 1.34 7.40 6.30
C LYS A 157 1.15 8.29 5.08
N GLY A 158 -0.06 8.83 4.91
CA GLY A 158 -0.32 9.77 3.82
C GLY A 158 -1.79 10.01 3.54
N GLU A 159 -2.06 11.07 2.77
CA GLU A 159 -3.38 11.35 2.21
C GLU A 159 -3.44 10.88 0.76
N TYR A 160 -4.62 10.39 0.33
CA TYR A 160 -4.85 9.83 -1.00
C TYR A 160 -3.88 8.71 -1.37
N PHE A 161 -3.54 7.87 -0.40
CA PHE A 161 -2.64 6.74 -0.58
C PHE A 161 -3.23 5.70 -1.53
N MET A 162 -2.49 5.27 -2.56
CA MET A 162 -2.87 4.26 -3.57
C MET A 162 -4.13 4.61 -4.41
N LEU A 163 -4.41 5.89 -4.63
CA LEU A 163 -5.56 6.28 -5.47
C LEU A 163 -5.47 5.65 -6.87
N ARG A 164 -6.52 4.90 -7.27
CA ARG A 164 -6.63 4.20 -8.55
C ARG A 164 -5.50 3.19 -8.85
N ALA A 165 -4.87 2.68 -7.80
CA ALA A 165 -3.90 1.61 -7.95
C ALA A 165 -4.58 0.26 -8.19
N LYS A 166 -3.86 -0.69 -8.80
CA LYS A 166 -4.36 -2.02 -9.13
C LYS A 166 -3.39 -3.11 -8.72
N GLU A 167 -3.94 -4.31 -8.45
CA GLU A 167 -3.13 -5.49 -8.12
C GLU A 167 -2.24 -5.21 -6.90
N LEU A 168 -2.90 -4.97 -5.75
CA LEU A 168 -2.24 -4.67 -4.48
C LEU A 168 -2.17 -5.92 -3.59
N ASP A 169 -1.03 -6.12 -2.95
CA ASP A 169 -0.80 -7.13 -1.92
C ASP A 169 -0.07 -6.47 -0.74
N LEU A 170 -0.79 -6.22 0.36
CA LEU A 170 -0.23 -5.63 1.57
C LEU A 170 -0.34 -6.61 2.73
N GLU A 171 0.77 -6.89 3.40
CA GLU A 171 0.85 -7.81 4.54
C GLU A 171 1.69 -7.19 5.67
N ASP A 172 1.18 -7.27 6.91
CA ASP A 172 1.84 -6.72 8.10
C ASP A 172 2.17 -5.21 7.95
N VAL A 173 1.18 -4.41 7.51
CA VAL A 173 1.33 -2.97 7.29
C VAL A 173 0.52 -2.19 8.31
N ASP A 174 1.18 -1.25 8.99
CA ASP A 174 0.54 -0.22 9.81
C ASP A 174 0.38 1.05 8.99
N PHE A 175 -0.87 1.44 8.71
CA PHE A 175 -1.20 2.62 7.90
C PHE A 175 -2.00 3.65 8.69
N SER A 176 -1.65 4.93 8.52
CA SER A 176 -2.46 6.05 9.01
C SER A 176 -2.65 7.14 7.95
N GLY A 177 -3.88 7.69 7.84
CA GLY A 177 -4.13 8.74 6.87
C GLY A 177 -5.61 8.98 6.60
N LYS A 178 -5.91 9.50 5.41
CA LYS A 178 -7.30 9.69 4.94
C LYS A 178 -7.39 9.63 3.42
N TYR A 179 -8.59 9.32 2.92
CA TYR A 179 -8.89 9.16 1.49
C TYR A 179 -8.03 8.08 0.83
N SER A 180 -7.67 7.06 1.60
CA SER A 180 -6.77 6.00 1.17
C SER A 180 -7.48 4.90 0.39
N PHE A 181 -6.76 4.27 -0.52
CA PHE A 181 -7.23 3.12 -1.29
C PHE A 181 -8.52 3.37 -2.08
N GLN A 182 -8.78 4.61 -2.48
CA GLN A 182 -9.96 4.92 -3.29
C GLN A 182 -9.77 4.47 -4.74
N TYR A 183 -10.84 3.90 -5.32
CA TYR A 183 -10.87 3.40 -6.71
C TYR A 183 -9.82 2.32 -7.01
N ILE A 184 -9.35 1.57 -6.00
CA ILE A 184 -8.45 0.44 -6.23
C ILE A 184 -9.18 -0.74 -6.85
N GLU A 185 -8.44 -1.61 -7.56
CA GLU A 185 -8.96 -2.83 -8.15
C GLU A 185 -8.03 -4.02 -7.87
N ASN A 186 -8.62 -5.17 -7.50
CA ASN A 186 -7.91 -6.43 -7.27
C ASN A 186 -6.84 -6.30 -6.18
N ALA A 187 -7.28 -6.23 -4.92
CA ALA A 187 -6.38 -6.03 -3.79
C ALA A 187 -6.60 -7.07 -2.69
N VAL A 188 -5.51 -7.43 -2.02
CA VAL A 188 -5.50 -8.25 -0.81
C VAL A 188 -4.74 -7.51 0.28
N PHE A 189 -5.35 -7.45 1.46
CA PHE A 189 -4.77 -6.90 2.67
C PHE A 189 -4.81 -7.96 3.76
N GLU A 190 -3.68 -8.27 4.37
CA GLU A 190 -3.60 -9.30 5.43
C GLU A 190 -2.80 -8.80 6.62
N ASN A 191 -3.31 -9.04 7.84
CA ASN A 191 -2.68 -8.66 9.11
C ASN A 191 -2.33 -7.16 9.22
N CYS A 192 -3.12 -6.28 8.60
CA CYS A 192 -2.83 -4.85 8.57
C CYS A 192 -3.64 -4.08 9.61
N ASN A 193 -3.10 -2.93 10.02
CA ASN A 193 -3.79 -1.96 10.86
C ASN A 193 -4.01 -0.66 10.06
N PHE A 194 -5.26 -0.25 9.90
CA PHE A 194 -5.64 0.97 9.20
C PHE A 194 -6.33 1.95 10.16
N ASP A 195 -5.73 3.10 10.40
CA ASP A 195 -6.37 4.27 11.03
C ASP A 195 -6.59 5.33 9.93
N THR A 196 -7.78 5.29 9.32
CA THR A 196 -8.00 6.04 8.08
C THR A 196 -9.47 6.42 7.90
N LYS A 197 -9.72 7.58 7.33
CA LYS A 197 -11.04 8.09 6.99
C LYS A 197 -11.29 8.01 5.48
N ASP A 198 -12.57 7.77 5.08
CA ASP A 198 -13.00 7.69 3.67
C ASP A 198 -12.20 6.69 2.83
N ALA A 199 -11.82 5.56 3.45
CA ALA A 199 -11.04 4.53 2.79
C ALA A 199 -11.88 3.63 1.89
N PHE A 200 -11.26 3.03 0.88
CA PHE A 200 -11.82 2.05 -0.04
C PHE A 200 -13.03 2.52 -0.85
N TRP A 201 -13.28 3.82 -0.99
CA TRP A 201 -14.37 4.32 -1.80
C TRP A 201 -14.22 3.87 -3.25
N HIS A 202 -15.32 3.33 -3.83
CA HIS A 202 -15.33 2.77 -5.18
C HIS A 202 -14.30 1.66 -5.44
N ALA A 203 -13.83 0.99 -4.38
CA ALA A 203 -12.92 -0.13 -4.52
C ALA A 203 -13.62 -1.36 -5.15
N LYS A 204 -12.88 -2.18 -5.91
CA LYS A 204 -13.43 -3.36 -6.59
C LYS A 204 -12.56 -4.59 -6.38
N ASN A 205 -13.22 -5.74 -6.11
CA ASN A 205 -12.55 -7.03 -5.92
C ASN A 205 -11.46 -6.96 -4.86
N VAL A 206 -11.84 -6.57 -3.64
CA VAL A 206 -10.91 -6.39 -2.52
C VAL A 206 -11.18 -7.42 -1.44
N THR A 207 -10.13 -8.00 -0.90
CA THR A 207 -10.18 -8.88 0.26
C THR A 207 -9.32 -8.32 1.38
N VAL A 208 -9.93 -8.18 2.56
CA VAL A 208 -9.28 -7.68 3.79
C VAL A 208 -9.39 -8.79 4.84
N LYS A 209 -8.26 -9.32 5.32
CA LYS A 209 -8.21 -10.45 6.25
C LYS A 209 -7.41 -10.12 7.51
N ASN A 210 -7.94 -10.55 8.65
CA ASN A 210 -7.25 -10.43 9.94
C ASN A 210 -6.77 -8.99 10.23
N CYS A 211 -7.52 -7.99 9.77
CA CYS A 211 -7.13 -6.58 9.84
C CYS A 211 -7.95 -5.82 10.89
N VAL A 212 -7.34 -4.76 11.40
CA VAL A 212 -8.06 -3.71 12.15
C VAL A 212 -8.26 -2.52 11.21
N VAL A 213 -9.51 -2.10 11.04
CA VAL A 213 -9.88 -0.99 10.16
C VAL A 213 -10.68 0.03 10.96
N LYS A 214 -10.06 1.15 11.27
CA LYS A 214 -10.66 2.24 12.02
C LYS A 214 -10.82 3.47 11.14
N GLY A 215 -12.04 4.01 11.09
CA GLY A 215 -12.33 5.26 10.40
C GLY A 215 -13.76 5.36 9.90
N GLU A 216 -14.14 6.59 9.58
CA GLU A 216 -15.48 6.95 9.12
C GLU A 216 -15.65 6.64 7.63
N TYR A 217 -16.91 6.38 7.21
CA TYR A 217 -17.37 6.25 5.82
C TYR A 217 -16.61 5.18 5.00
N LEU A 218 -16.32 4.06 5.66
CA LEU A 218 -15.55 2.97 5.08
C LEU A 218 -16.25 2.35 3.86
N ALA A 219 -15.50 2.17 2.76
CA ALA A 219 -15.83 1.40 1.56
C ALA A 219 -17.11 1.82 0.81
N TRP A 220 -17.48 3.09 0.88
CA TRP A 220 -18.66 3.57 0.16
C TRP A 220 -18.56 3.33 -1.36
N TYR A 221 -19.67 2.88 -1.95
CA TYR A 221 -19.81 2.57 -3.38
C TYR A 221 -18.87 1.48 -3.90
N SER A 222 -18.38 0.62 -3.02
CA SER A 222 -17.48 -0.47 -3.42
C SER A 222 -18.24 -1.66 -4.03
N GLU A 223 -17.52 -2.51 -4.79
CA GLU A 223 -18.06 -3.69 -5.45
C GLU A 223 -17.20 -4.93 -5.13
N ASN A 224 -17.82 -6.05 -4.72
CA ASN A 224 -17.15 -7.31 -4.42
C ASN A 224 -16.03 -7.16 -3.37
N VAL A 225 -16.34 -6.56 -2.23
CA VAL A 225 -15.43 -6.40 -1.11
C VAL A 225 -15.74 -7.43 -0.03
N THR A 226 -14.72 -8.12 0.46
CA THR A 226 -14.81 -9.09 1.54
C THR A 226 -13.92 -8.68 2.70
N PHE A 227 -14.51 -8.62 3.89
CA PHE A 227 -13.80 -8.53 5.16
C PHE A 227 -13.90 -9.88 5.87
N GLU A 228 -12.77 -10.46 6.28
CA GLU A 228 -12.70 -11.76 6.96
C GLU A 228 -11.88 -11.64 8.25
N ASN A 229 -12.50 -12.01 9.39
CA ASN A 229 -11.88 -11.91 10.73
C ASN A 229 -11.35 -10.51 11.04
N CYS A 230 -12.07 -9.47 10.65
CA CYS A 230 -11.65 -8.09 10.82
C CYS A 230 -12.35 -7.43 12.01
N VAL A 231 -11.65 -6.45 12.60
CA VAL A 231 -12.21 -5.50 13.56
C VAL A 231 -12.44 -4.17 12.84
N ILE A 232 -13.69 -3.78 12.69
CA ILE A 232 -14.09 -2.57 11.95
C ILE A 232 -14.69 -1.58 12.94
N SER A 233 -14.29 -0.31 12.89
CA SER A 233 -14.87 0.73 13.74
C SER A 233 -15.04 2.07 13.01
N GLY A 234 -16.11 2.79 13.34
CA GLY A 234 -16.39 4.13 12.84
C GLY A 234 -17.81 4.26 12.25
N THR A 235 -18.23 5.51 12.08
CA THR A 235 -19.58 5.86 11.63
C THR A 235 -19.84 5.58 10.15
N GLN A 236 -21.08 5.23 9.82
CA GLN A 236 -21.59 5.00 8.47
C GLN A 236 -20.70 4.09 7.60
N PRO A 237 -20.25 2.93 8.11
CA PRO A 237 -19.42 2.04 7.34
C PRO A 237 -20.25 1.30 6.30
N LEU A 238 -19.62 0.96 5.16
CA LEU A 238 -20.10 -0.05 4.22
C LEU A 238 -21.43 0.30 3.55
N CYS A 239 -21.64 1.59 3.26
CA CYS A 239 -22.85 2.07 2.58
C CYS A 239 -22.71 2.03 1.06
N TYR A 240 -23.82 1.81 0.36
CA TYR A 240 -23.92 1.80 -1.11
C TYR A 240 -23.07 0.71 -1.80
N CYS A 241 -22.76 -0.36 -1.08
CA CYS A 241 -21.91 -1.45 -1.58
C CYS A 241 -22.72 -2.47 -2.40
N LYS A 242 -22.03 -3.14 -3.33
CA LYS A 242 -22.58 -4.28 -4.09
C LYS A 242 -21.72 -5.52 -3.88
N GLY A 243 -22.36 -6.65 -3.54
CA GLY A 243 -21.66 -7.91 -3.30
C GLY A 243 -20.70 -7.82 -2.10
N LEU A 244 -21.09 -7.08 -1.05
CA LEU A 244 -20.33 -6.94 0.19
C LEU A 244 -20.42 -8.22 1.02
N ARG A 245 -19.28 -8.66 1.55
CA ARG A 245 -19.22 -9.82 2.44
C ARG A 245 -18.45 -9.51 3.72
N LEU A 246 -19.03 -9.86 4.86
CA LEU A 246 -18.36 -9.86 6.16
C LEU A 246 -18.38 -11.28 6.72
N ILE A 247 -17.23 -11.82 7.03
CA ILE A 247 -17.10 -13.18 7.58
C ILE A 247 -16.42 -13.07 8.94
N ASN A 248 -17.19 -13.38 10.00
CA ASN A 248 -16.68 -13.39 11.36
C ASN A 248 -15.99 -12.06 11.76
N CYS A 249 -16.67 -10.93 11.50
CA CYS A 249 -16.14 -9.60 11.79
C CYS A 249 -16.70 -9.02 13.10
N GLU A 250 -15.91 -8.22 13.77
CA GLU A 250 -16.34 -7.34 14.85
C GLU A 250 -16.63 -5.95 14.30
N MET A 251 -17.72 -5.31 14.76
CA MET A 251 -18.05 -3.94 14.39
C MET A 251 -18.27 -3.09 15.64
N HIS A 252 -17.42 -2.09 15.84
CA HIS A 252 -17.45 -1.22 17.02
C HIS A 252 -17.72 0.24 16.59
N ASP A 253 -18.49 0.96 17.40
CA ASP A 253 -18.87 2.35 17.09
C ASP A 253 -19.48 2.52 15.69
N ALA A 254 -20.08 1.43 15.17
CA ALA A 254 -20.66 1.37 13.83
C ALA A 254 -22.16 1.72 13.91
N ASP A 255 -22.47 2.95 13.53
CA ASP A 255 -23.84 3.44 13.38
C ASP A 255 -24.19 3.64 11.90
N LEU A 256 -25.48 3.62 11.58
CA LEU A 256 -26.03 3.82 10.22
C LEU A 256 -25.35 2.93 9.16
N ALA A 257 -24.91 1.73 9.55
CA ALA A 257 -24.18 0.82 8.70
C ALA A 257 -25.04 0.23 7.57
N PHE A 258 -24.42 -0.13 6.46
CA PHE A 258 -24.98 -0.88 5.32
C PHE A 258 -26.05 -0.14 4.51
N GLU A 259 -26.20 1.17 4.65
CA GLU A 259 -27.21 1.92 3.90
C GLU A 259 -27.15 1.60 2.41
N LEU A 260 -28.28 1.19 1.83
CA LEU A 260 -28.43 0.86 0.40
C LEU A 260 -27.39 -0.13 -0.14
N SER A 261 -26.99 -1.10 0.68
CA SER A 261 -25.99 -2.11 0.33
C SER A 261 -26.59 -3.49 0.08
N ASP A 262 -25.99 -4.24 -0.82
CA ASP A 262 -26.16 -5.68 -1.02
C ASP A 262 -25.10 -6.37 -0.17
N VAL A 263 -25.51 -7.12 0.88
CA VAL A 263 -24.63 -7.56 1.95
C VAL A 263 -24.93 -8.98 2.46
N GLU A 264 -23.86 -9.79 2.57
CA GLU A 264 -23.84 -11.05 3.30
C GLU A 264 -22.88 -10.91 4.49
N ALA A 265 -23.40 -10.86 5.72
CA ALA A 265 -22.58 -10.57 6.89
C ALA A 265 -22.78 -11.54 8.05
N THR A 266 -21.68 -11.97 8.65
CA THR A 266 -21.62 -12.58 9.98
C THR A 266 -20.82 -11.67 10.91
N ILE A 267 -21.52 -11.02 11.84
CA ILE A 267 -20.97 -10.05 12.79
C ILE A 267 -21.02 -10.68 14.18
N THR A 268 -19.95 -10.55 14.93
CA THR A 268 -19.76 -11.22 16.24
C THR A 268 -20.00 -10.30 17.44
N THR A 269 -20.18 -9.01 17.21
CA THR A 269 -20.41 -8.00 18.25
C THR A 269 -21.77 -7.33 18.11
N PRO A 270 -22.35 -6.77 19.20
CA PRO A 270 -23.45 -5.82 19.09
C PRO A 270 -23.15 -4.65 18.18
N MET A 271 -24.19 -4.10 17.52
CA MET A 271 -24.09 -2.92 16.67
C MET A 271 -24.97 -1.77 17.18
N ILE A 272 -24.55 -0.55 16.96
CA ILE A 272 -25.34 0.65 17.30
C ILE A 272 -26.56 0.73 16.37
N SER A 273 -26.36 0.76 15.06
CA SER A 273 -27.49 0.77 14.14
C SER A 273 -27.20 0.21 12.75
N ILE A 274 -28.23 -0.38 12.16
CA ILE A 274 -28.27 -0.81 10.76
C ILE A 274 -29.33 0.03 10.05
N LYS A 275 -28.97 0.60 8.90
CA LYS A 275 -29.86 1.48 8.15
C LYS A 275 -30.12 0.96 6.74
N ASN A 276 -31.37 0.68 6.42
CA ASN A 276 -31.85 0.46 5.06
C ASN A 276 -30.97 -0.44 4.16
N PRO A 277 -30.48 -1.61 4.61
CA PRO A 277 -29.78 -2.53 3.71
C PRO A 277 -30.73 -2.98 2.58
N LEU A 278 -30.25 -3.12 1.35
CA LEU A 278 -31.11 -3.43 0.20
C LEU A 278 -31.49 -4.91 0.14
N GLN A 279 -30.50 -5.80 0.18
CA GLN A 279 -30.73 -7.24 0.04
C GLN A 279 -29.62 -8.05 0.70
N GLY A 280 -29.86 -9.36 0.85
CA GLY A 280 -28.89 -10.29 1.42
C GLY A 280 -29.25 -10.69 2.85
N ARG A 281 -28.23 -10.98 3.67
CA ARG A 281 -28.43 -11.45 5.04
C ARG A 281 -27.38 -10.90 5.99
N ILE A 282 -27.81 -10.39 7.13
CA ILE A 282 -26.96 -9.93 8.22
C ILE A 282 -27.24 -10.75 9.47
N SER A 283 -26.23 -11.49 9.93
CA SER A 283 -26.24 -12.27 11.17
C SER A 283 -25.49 -11.48 12.24
N VAL A 284 -26.16 -11.13 13.35
CA VAL A 284 -25.61 -10.23 14.38
C VAL A 284 -26.18 -10.58 15.76
N PRO A 285 -25.42 -10.44 16.88
CA PRO A 285 -25.97 -10.75 18.23
C PRO A 285 -27.11 -9.84 18.64
N CYS A 286 -26.96 -8.53 18.49
CA CYS A 286 -28.03 -7.54 18.67
C CYS A 286 -27.73 -6.23 17.96
N VAL A 287 -28.76 -5.41 17.76
CA VAL A 287 -28.67 -4.07 17.18
C VAL A 287 -29.52 -3.14 18.04
N ASP A 288 -28.98 -2.00 18.47
CA ASP A 288 -29.73 -1.06 19.31
C ASP A 288 -30.83 -0.36 18.50
N GLU A 289 -30.57 -0.04 17.22
CA GLU A 289 -31.55 0.61 16.35
C GLU A 289 -31.55 0.01 14.93
N LEU A 290 -32.72 -0.43 14.47
CA LEU A 290 -32.97 -0.81 13.07
C LEU A 290 -33.77 0.28 12.38
N ILE A 291 -33.15 0.98 11.44
CA ILE A 291 -33.78 2.01 10.61
C ILE A 291 -34.23 1.36 9.31
N SER A 292 -35.54 1.27 9.12
CA SER A 292 -36.17 0.65 7.96
C SER A 292 -37.20 1.58 7.35
N ASP A 293 -36.80 2.35 6.36
CA ASP A 293 -37.72 3.13 5.53
C ASP A 293 -38.36 2.22 4.45
N ASP A 294 -39.45 2.66 3.84
CA ASP A 294 -40.11 1.93 2.76
C ASP A 294 -39.35 2.04 1.43
N ILE A 295 -38.18 1.38 1.37
CA ILE A 295 -37.29 1.34 0.20
C ILE A 295 -37.38 0.04 -0.61
N GLY A 296 -38.25 -0.88 -0.22
CA GLY A 296 -38.34 -2.20 -0.84
C GLY A 296 -37.19 -3.15 -0.47
N SER A 297 -36.61 -3.01 0.72
CA SER A 297 -35.58 -3.91 1.25
C SER A 297 -36.01 -5.36 1.29
N THR A 298 -35.17 -6.27 0.88
CA THR A 298 -35.31 -7.73 1.03
C THR A 298 -34.21 -8.34 1.90
N CYS A 299 -33.45 -7.53 2.61
CA CYS A 299 -32.39 -7.98 3.50
C CYS A 299 -32.97 -8.65 4.76
N GLU A 300 -32.48 -9.84 5.05
CA GLU A 300 -32.84 -10.59 6.26
C GLU A 300 -31.89 -10.24 7.41
N ILE A 301 -32.40 -9.75 8.53
CA ILE A 301 -31.62 -9.54 9.76
C ILE A 301 -31.88 -10.72 10.70
N VAL A 302 -30.83 -11.46 11.06
CA VAL A 302 -30.90 -12.64 11.93
C VAL A 302 -30.12 -12.39 13.21
N PHE A 303 -30.83 -12.45 14.32
CA PHE A 303 -30.22 -12.35 15.65
C PHE A 303 -29.66 -13.70 16.07
N THR A 304 -28.38 -13.73 16.43
CA THR A 304 -27.68 -14.92 16.93
C THR A 304 -27.74 -14.97 18.44
N ALA A 305 -27.81 -16.19 18.98
CA ALA A 305 -27.90 -16.42 20.43
C ALA A 305 -26.54 -16.21 21.11
#